data_2da60c1225fb99862ad9ce935b0bf79f
#
_entry.id   2da60c1225fb99862ad9ce935b0bf79f
#
_cell.length_a   1.000
_cell.length_b   1.000
_cell.length_c   1.000
_cell.angle_alpha   90.00
_cell.angle_beta   90.00
_cell.angle_gamma   90.00
#
_symmetry.space_group_name_H-M   'P 1'
#
loop_
_entity.id
_entity.type
_entity.pdbx_description
1 polymer ?
#
loop_
_entity_poly.entity_id
_entity_poly.type
_entity_poly.pdbx_seq_one_letter_code
_entity_poly.pdbx_strand_id
1 'polypeptide(L)'
;MPVRIYTTNAGTDLSDAEAALLADLVARHGRAVLLAPSFAELDLCRHDAAMAGASLGVDYKTPSSWLRSLWELLGDGRSFVDNLQRQMLFSDMVARLDDADLQPLSRSQGTVRMLARMARDVLPGVAGTAAERRCGDACQPKPKSDAEARVFELLRAYAGGLDRRDMVEPCEAADMMASALADSLPACARAVFVRGITSFTHGLLELLSAVANNGGEVVVLLAREQAAMREDLAAAFDVRGVLFEAAPLGKDVAAPQAASESAAQPTFVEVAGPHARAHAYVDAIESLVKTCEDAAPHGEAVAPAGPVRVLVVSARAPQLFGEFAARLAARHIAAETTEFTAFSQSIAGRQFTALAGLIERMKAADEGTASKTEWWPAPELTDWIYSPLSGADAASARTFDKNMRLSRSK
;
A
#
# COMPACT_ATOMS: atom_id res chain seq x y z
N MET A 1 -6.55 -11.05 -26.76
CA MET A 1 -7.65 -10.06 -26.87
C MET A 1 -7.09 -8.68 -26.59
N PRO A 2 -7.67 -7.57 -27.09
CA PRO A 2 -7.14 -6.24 -26.77
C PRO A 2 -7.36 -5.91 -25.29
N VAL A 3 -6.45 -5.11 -24.72
CA VAL A 3 -6.68 -4.42 -23.46
C VAL A 3 -7.68 -3.32 -23.68
N ARG A 4 -8.73 -3.26 -22.88
CA ARG A 4 -9.74 -2.20 -22.96
C ARG A 4 -9.49 -1.17 -21.89
N ILE A 5 -9.26 0.06 -22.31
CA ILE A 5 -9.05 1.21 -21.42
C ILE A 5 -10.29 2.10 -21.47
N TYR A 6 -11.00 2.19 -20.37
CA TYR A 6 -12.17 3.04 -20.26
C TYR A 6 -11.88 4.26 -19.40
N THR A 7 -12.37 5.42 -19.83
CA THR A 7 -12.41 6.62 -18.99
C THR A 7 -13.79 6.71 -18.35
N THR A 8 -13.83 6.85 -17.04
CA THR A 8 -15.08 6.90 -16.25
C THR A 8 -15.12 8.17 -15.40
N ASN A 9 -16.31 8.62 -15.08
CA ASN A 9 -16.50 9.68 -14.07
C ASN A 9 -16.30 9.05 -12.69
N ALA A 10 -15.05 8.87 -12.30
CA ALA A 10 -14.76 8.18 -11.05
C ALA A 10 -15.23 8.99 -9.84
N GLY A 11 -16.28 8.48 -9.18
CA GLY A 11 -16.48 8.65 -7.77
C GLY A 11 -15.68 7.60 -6.96
N THR A 12 -15.77 7.66 -5.65
CA THR A 12 -15.27 6.60 -4.76
C THR A 12 -16.02 5.29 -4.97
N ASP A 13 -17.27 5.38 -5.41
CA ASP A 13 -18.21 4.27 -5.51
C ASP A 13 -18.19 3.65 -6.91
N LEU A 14 -18.43 2.35 -6.99
CA LEU A 14 -18.53 1.62 -8.25
C LEU A 14 -19.83 2.02 -8.96
N SER A 15 -19.72 2.65 -10.11
CA SER A 15 -20.91 3.03 -10.90
C SER A 15 -21.65 1.79 -11.47
N ASP A 16 -22.94 1.94 -11.77
CA ASP A 16 -23.74 0.87 -12.41
C ASP A 16 -23.10 0.35 -13.71
N ALA A 17 -22.48 1.24 -14.49
CA ALA A 17 -21.80 0.87 -15.74
C ALA A 17 -20.53 0.05 -15.47
N GLU A 18 -19.78 0.39 -14.43
CA GLU A 18 -18.60 -0.37 -14.00
C GLU A 18 -19.01 -1.74 -13.45
N ALA A 19 -20.05 -1.79 -12.62
CA ALA A 19 -20.61 -3.03 -12.08
C ALA A 19 -21.13 -3.96 -13.20
N ALA A 20 -21.84 -3.40 -14.19
CA ALA A 20 -22.31 -4.16 -15.35
C ALA A 20 -21.16 -4.72 -16.18
N LEU A 21 -20.08 -3.95 -16.38
CA LEU A 21 -18.89 -4.40 -17.08
C LEU A 21 -18.15 -5.51 -16.32
N LEU A 22 -18.07 -5.40 -15.00
CA LEU A 22 -17.49 -6.44 -14.14
C LEU A 22 -18.34 -7.73 -14.17
N ALA A 23 -19.67 -7.62 -14.12
CA ALA A 23 -20.59 -8.75 -14.22
C ALA A 23 -20.46 -9.45 -15.57
N ASP A 24 -20.34 -8.68 -16.67
CA ASP A 24 -20.15 -9.22 -18.03
C ASP A 24 -18.80 -9.98 -18.15
N LEU A 25 -17.72 -9.48 -17.54
CA LEU A 25 -16.44 -10.19 -17.45
C LEU A 25 -16.60 -11.54 -16.74
N VAL A 26 -17.27 -11.54 -15.58
CA VAL A 26 -17.53 -12.77 -14.83
C VAL A 26 -18.40 -13.73 -15.64
N ALA A 27 -19.44 -13.23 -16.31
CA ALA A 27 -20.31 -14.08 -17.14
C ALA A 27 -19.55 -14.77 -18.28
N ARG A 28 -18.58 -14.08 -18.91
CA ARG A 28 -17.78 -14.65 -20.02
C ARG A 28 -16.67 -15.58 -19.56
N HIS A 29 -16.03 -15.30 -18.45
CA HIS A 29 -14.84 -16.04 -18.00
C HIS A 29 -15.10 -16.92 -16.77
N GLY A 30 -16.31 -16.88 -16.19
CA GLY A 30 -16.67 -17.57 -14.95
C GLY A 30 -16.10 -16.94 -13.69
N ARG A 31 -15.02 -16.16 -13.82
CA ARG A 31 -14.31 -15.51 -12.73
C ARG A 31 -13.54 -14.29 -13.24
N ALA A 32 -13.45 -13.25 -12.40
CA ALA A 32 -12.62 -12.07 -12.66
C ALA A 32 -11.81 -11.66 -11.42
N VAL A 33 -10.65 -11.06 -11.63
CA VAL A 33 -9.86 -10.42 -10.57
C VAL A 33 -10.09 -8.92 -10.66
N LEU A 34 -10.56 -8.29 -9.57
CA LEU A 34 -10.59 -6.83 -9.45
C LEU A 34 -9.36 -6.35 -8.70
N LEU A 35 -8.57 -5.51 -9.35
CA LEU A 35 -7.38 -4.89 -8.78
C LEU A 35 -7.67 -3.44 -8.39
N ALA A 36 -7.43 -3.11 -7.11
CA ALA A 36 -7.46 -1.74 -6.61
C ALA A 36 -6.21 -1.44 -5.77
N PRO A 37 -5.84 -0.15 -5.58
CA PRO A 37 -4.55 0.21 -4.98
C PRO A 37 -4.45 -0.14 -3.49
N SER A 38 -5.57 -0.23 -2.78
CA SER A 38 -5.60 -0.48 -1.33
C SER A 38 -6.70 -1.43 -0.90
N PHE A 39 -6.55 -2.03 0.28
CA PHE A 39 -7.59 -2.88 0.86
C PHE A 39 -8.85 -2.08 1.20
N ALA A 40 -8.73 -0.81 1.59
CA ALA A 40 -9.88 0.06 1.85
C ALA A 40 -10.73 0.26 0.59
N GLU A 41 -10.09 0.51 -0.56
CA GLU A 41 -10.79 0.63 -1.83
C GLU A 41 -11.39 -0.70 -2.30
N LEU A 42 -10.71 -1.82 -2.05
CA LEU A 42 -11.25 -3.15 -2.34
C LEU A 42 -12.51 -3.44 -1.53
N ASP A 43 -12.56 -3.05 -0.26
CA ASP A 43 -13.75 -3.24 0.58
C ASP A 43 -14.92 -2.38 0.11
N LEU A 44 -14.68 -1.14 -0.34
CA LEU A 44 -15.69 -0.31 -0.99
C LEU A 44 -16.19 -0.96 -2.28
N CYS A 45 -15.28 -1.33 -3.19
CA CYS A 45 -15.65 -2.00 -4.44
C CYS A 45 -16.45 -3.30 -4.21
N ARG A 46 -16.07 -4.07 -3.16
CA ARG A 46 -16.79 -5.30 -2.80
C ARG A 46 -18.21 -5.00 -2.32
N HIS A 47 -18.37 -3.98 -1.49
CA HIS A 47 -19.67 -3.55 -1.00
C HIS A 47 -20.57 -3.12 -2.16
N ASP A 48 -20.07 -2.23 -3.03
CA ASP A 48 -20.83 -1.69 -4.15
C ASP A 48 -21.19 -2.76 -5.18
N ALA A 49 -20.24 -3.64 -5.51
CA ALA A 49 -20.48 -4.78 -6.38
C ALA A 49 -21.54 -5.74 -5.79
N ALA A 50 -21.53 -5.93 -4.45
CA ALA A 50 -22.55 -6.73 -3.79
C ALA A 50 -23.95 -6.07 -3.88
N MET A 51 -24.03 -4.76 -3.69
CA MET A 51 -25.29 -4.00 -3.83
C MET A 51 -25.83 -4.04 -5.28
N ALA A 52 -24.91 -4.02 -6.26
CA ALA A 52 -25.26 -4.17 -7.68
C ALA A 52 -25.47 -5.63 -8.15
N GLY A 53 -25.32 -6.62 -7.25
CA GLY A 53 -25.44 -8.04 -7.60
C GLY A 53 -24.29 -8.61 -8.44
N ALA A 54 -23.15 -7.90 -8.54
CA ALA A 54 -22.02 -8.22 -9.39
C ALA A 54 -20.81 -8.78 -8.60
N SER A 55 -20.94 -9.16 -7.32
CA SER A 55 -19.81 -9.56 -6.49
C SER A 55 -19.44 -11.06 -6.62
N LEU A 56 -20.34 -11.91 -7.08
CA LEU A 56 -20.10 -13.35 -7.22
C LEU A 56 -19.10 -13.62 -8.35
N GLY A 57 -18.10 -14.45 -8.06
CA GLY A 57 -17.06 -14.79 -9.04
C GLY A 57 -15.96 -13.73 -9.17
N VAL A 58 -15.93 -12.71 -8.30
CA VAL A 58 -14.91 -11.67 -8.29
C VAL A 58 -13.92 -11.89 -7.14
N ASP A 59 -12.64 -11.96 -7.47
CA ASP A 59 -11.53 -11.96 -6.52
C ASP A 59 -11.00 -10.53 -6.35
N TYR A 60 -11.13 -9.98 -5.15
CA TYR A 60 -10.70 -8.61 -4.83
C TYR A 60 -9.26 -8.62 -4.32
N LYS A 61 -8.34 -7.98 -5.04
CA LYS A 61 -6.90 -8.02 -4.74
C LYS A 61 -6.22 -6.67 -4.98
N THR A 62 -5.20 -6.39 -4.19
CA THR A 62 -4.22 -5.37 -4.57
C THR A 62 -3.22 -5.95 -5.58
N PRO A 63 -2.50 -5.13 -6.39
CA PRO A 63 -1.48 -5.64 -7.29
C PRO A 63 -0.46 -6.55 -6.61
N SER A 64 -0.02 -6.19 -5.40
CA SER A 64 0.92 -7.00 -4.62
C SER A 64 0.32 -8.31 -4.10
N SER A 65 -0.94 -8.32 -3.68
CA SER A 65 -1.61 -9.55 -3.25
C SER A 65 -1.95 -10.48 -4.43
N TRP A 66 -2.23 -9.89 -5.59
CA TRP A 66 -2.42 -10.66 -6.83
C TRP A 66 -1.12 -11.33 -7.28
N LEU A 67 -0.01 -10.58 -7.34
CA LEU A 67 1.31 -11.15 -7.63
C LEU A 67 1.65 -12.29 -6.68
N ARG A 68 1.40 -12.12 -5.38
CA ARG A 68 1.65 -13.16 -4.37
C ARG A 68 0.81 -14.41 -4.64
N SER A 69 -0.46 -14.26 -5.00
CA SER A 69 -1.31 -15.40 -5.34
C SER A 69 -0.87 -16.11 -6.62
N LEU A 70 -0.39 -15.39 -7.62
CA LEU A 70 0.20 -15.99 -8.83
C LEU A 70 1.49 -16.73 -8.47
N TRP A 71 2.31 -16.15 -7.59
CA TRP A 71 3.55 -16.77 -7.13
C TRP A 71 3.32 -18.07 -6.36
N GLU A 72 2.29 -18.11 -5.49
CA GLU A 72 1.89 -19.32 -4.78
C GLU A 72 1.42 -20.44 -5.75
N LEU A 73 0.86 -20.06 -6.90
CA LEU A 73 0.36 -21.02 -7.88
C LEU A 73 1.42 -21.47 -8.88
N LEU A 74 2.25 -20.56 -9.37
CA LEU A 74 3.14 -20.77 -10.52
C LEU A 74 4.62 -20.51 -10.19
N GLY A 75 4.93 -20.02 -9.01
CA GLY A 75 6.29 -19.66 -8.60
C GLY A 75 7.17 -20.86 -8.30
N ASP A 76 8.43 -20.62 -8.11
CA ASP A 76 9.47 -21.63 -7.85
C ASP A 76 9.66 -21.98 -6.37
N GLY A 77 8.82 -21.45 -5.48
CA GLY A 77 8.83 -21.74 -4.04
C GLY A 77 9.70 -20.80 -3.20
N ARG A 78 10.43 -19.86 -3.81
CA ARG A 78 11.17 -18.83 -3.07
C ARG A 78 10.23 -17.90 -2.32
N SER A 79 10.69 -17.38 -1.19
CA SER A 79 9.92 -16.43 -0.38
C SER A 79 10.17 -14.98 -0.82
N PHE A 80 9.12 -14.14 -0.72
CA PHE A 80 9.28 -12.70 -0.96
C PHE A 80 10.14 -12.06 0.13
N VAL A 81 11.10 -11.22 -0.28
CA VAL A 81 11.85 -10.40 0.66
C VAL A 81 10.97 -9.25 1.18
N ASP A 82 10.94 -9.06 2.49
CA ASP A 82 10.26 -7.93 3.10
C ASP A 82 11.15 -6.68 3.21
N ASN A 83 10.57 -5.55 3.60
CA ASN A 83 11.31 -4.28 3.70
C ASN A 83 12.41 -4.31 4.75
N LEU A 84 12.20 -5.00 5.87
CA LEU A 84 13.19 -5.10 6.94
C LEU A 84 14.36 -5.99 6.51
N GLN A 85 14.05 -7.17 5.98
CA GLN A 85 15.06 -8.09 5.43
C GLN A 85 15.92 -7.42 4.36
N ARG A 86 15.30 -6.68 3.44
CA ARG A 86 15.98 -5.93 2.39
C ARG A 86 16.95 -4.90 2.98
N GLN A 87 16.50 -4.11 3.95
CA GLN A 87 17.37 -3.13 4.62
C GLN A 87 18.50 -3.79 5.40
N MET A 88 18.24 -4.89 6.09
CA MET A 88 19.26 -5.64 6.81
C MET A 88 20.32 -6.21 5.86
N LEU A 89 19.90 -6.78 4.73
CA LEU A 89 20.82 -7.30 3.72
C LEU A 89 21.73 -6.21 3.15
N PHE A 90 21.17 -5.05 2.79
CA PHE A 90 21.98 -3.92 2.33
C PHE A 90 22.88 -3.37 3.43
N SER A 91 22.40 -3.26 4.66
CA SER A 91 23.23 -2.82 5.79
C SER A 91 24.45 -3.74 6.01
N ASP A 92 24.23 -5.05 6.00
CA ASP A 92 25.29 -6.04 6.13
C ASP A 92 26.30 -5.98 4.96
N MET A 93 25.78 -5.85 3.74
CA MET A 93 26.63 -5.75 2.55
C MET A 93 27.49 -4.49 2.56
N VAL A 94 26.88 -3.33 2.85
CA VAL A 94 27.60 -2.04 2.87
C VAL A 94 28.60 -1.99 4.03
N ALA A 95 28.29 -2.63 5.17
CA ALA A 95 29.22 -2.73 6.31
C ALA A 95 30.46 -3.58 6.01
N ARG A 96 30.36 -4.51 5.06
CA ARG A 96 31.49 -5.40 4.65
C ARG A 96 32.31 -4.83 3.49
N LEU A 97 31.96 -3.67 2.96
CA LEU A 97 32.76 -3.04 1.92
C LEU A 97 34.07 -2.51 2.51
N ASP A 98 35.19 -3.01 2.00
CA ASP A 98 36.54 -2.53 2.35
C ASP A 98 36.89 -1.18 1.69
N ASP A 99 35.93 -0.52 1.05
CA ASP A 99 36.15 0.73 0.35
C ASP A 99 36.03 1.92 1.33
N ALA A 100 37.14 2.55 1.60
CA ALA A 100 37.26 3.71 2.49
C ALA A 100 36.33 4.88 2.06
N ASP A 101 36.06 5.02 0.76
CA ASP A 101 35.19 6.07 0.21
C ASP A 101 33.72 5.79 0.47
N LEU A 102 33.33 4.52 0.58
CA LEU A 102 31.95 4.10 0.84
C LEU A 102 31.64 3.88 2.32
N GLN A 103 32.65 3.75 3.19
CA GLN A 103 32.46 3.59 4.63
C GLN A 103 31.65 4.69 5.29
N PRO A 104 31.79 5.98 4.95
CA PRO A 104 30.91 7.03 5.49
C PRO A 104 29.45 6.85 5.06
N LEU A 105 29.20 6.29 3.88
CA LEU A 105 27.87 6.03 3.34
C LEU A 105 27.20 4.82 4.03
N SER A 106 28.00 3.86 4.52
CA SER A 106 27.50 2.68 5.23
C SER A 106 26.78 3.03 6.54
N ARG A 107 27.18 4.12 7.18
CA ARG A 107 26.58 4.64 8.41
C ARG A 107 25.31 5.45 8.16
N SER A 108 24.99 5.77 6.90
CA SER A 108 23.81 6.54 6.53
C SER A 108 22.62 5.62 6.25
N GLN A 109 21.61 5.66 7.11
CA GLN A 109 20.34 4.99 6.85
C GLN A 109 19.70 5.45 5.52
N GLY A 110 20.02 6.66 5.05
CA GLY A 110 19.55 7.19 3.78
C GLY A 110 20.07 6.39 2.60
N THR A 111 21.35 6.03 2.61
CA THR A 111 21.98 5.21 1.55
C THR A 111 21.36 3.81 1.50
N VAL A 112 21.21 3.15 2.65
CA VAL A 112 20.58 1.83 2.73
C VAL A 112 19.15 1.87 2.20
N ARG A 113 18.36 2.88 2.58
CA ARG A 113 16.99 3.06 2.07
C ARG A 113 16.95 3.32 0.57
N MET A 114 17.90 4.10 0.04
CA MET A 114 18.01 4.36 -1.40
C MET A 114 18.30 3.07 -2.17
N LEU A 115 19.30 2.29 -1.75
CA LEU A 115 19.64 1.01 -2.36
C LEU A 115 18.48 0.01 -2.29
N ALA A 116 17.82 -0.06 -1.13
CA ALA A 116 16.64 -0.91 -0.94
C ALA A 116 15.46 -0.50 -1.86
N ARG A 117 15.29 0.79 -2.11
CA ARG A 117 14.30 1.28 -3.07
C ARG A 117 14.69 0.94 -4.51
N MET A 118 15.95 1.15 -4.88
CA MET A 118 16.45 0.79 -6.21
C MET A 118 16.31 -0.72 -6.48
N ALA A 119 16.65 -1.58 -5.53
CA ALA A 119 16.47 -3.02 -5.68
C ALA A 119 15.02 -3.39 -5.96
N ARG A 120 14.09 -2.79 -5.24
CA ARG A 120 12.66 -3.06 -5.43
C ARG A 120 12.16 -2.67 -6.82
N ASP A 121 12.71 -1.59 -7.39
CA ASP A 121 12.16 -0.99 -8.60
C ASP A 121 12.91 -1.43 -9.88
N VAL A 122 14.24 -1.69 -9.81
CA VAL A 122 15.07 -1.88 -11.01
C VAL A 122 15.96 -3.12 -11.01
N LEU A 123 15.86 -4.00 -10.01
CA LEU A 123 16.77 -5.13 -9.86
C LEU A 123 16.87 -6.02 -11.12
N PRO A 124 15.77 -6.44 -11.78
CA PRO A 124 15.85 -7.28 -12.97
C PRO A 124 16.64 -6.61 -14.11
N GLY A 125 16.46 -5.31 -14.30
CA GLY A 125 17.17 -4.54 -15.33
C GLY A 125 18.67 -4.39 -15.08
N VAL A 126 19.15 -4.58 -13.84
CA VAL A 126 20.58 -4.43 -13.48
C VAL A 126 21.27 -5.77 -13.30
N ALA A 127 20.59 -6.73 -12.67
CA ALA A 127 21.15 -8.02 -12.29
C ALA A 127 20.70 -9.18 -13.21
N GLY A 128 19.76 -8.93 -14.10
CA GLY A 128 19.04 -9.98 -14.83
C GLY A 128 18.07 -10.75 -13.94
N THR A 129 17.29 -11.61 -14.52
CA THR A 129 16.41 -12.55 -13.80
C THR A 129 17.24 -13.63 -13.11
N ALA A 130 16.66 -14.32 -12.12
CA ALA A 130 17.36 -15.44 -11.45
C ALA A 130 17.71 -16.57 -12.42
N ALA A 131 16.91 -16.78 -13.45
CA ALA A 131 17.19 -17.79 -14.49
C ALA A 131 18.43 -17.39 -15.31
N GLU A 132 18.47 -16.15 -15.80
CA GLU A 132 19.62 -15.62 -16.56
C GLU A 132 20.90 -15.60 -15.71
N ARG A 133 20.81 -15.24 -14.45
CA ARG A 133 21.97 -15.29 -13.52
C ARG A 133 22.50 -16.71 -13.34
N ARG A 134 21.61 -17.70 -13.27
CA ARG A 134 22.01 -19.13 -13.16
C ARG A 134 22.63 -19.68 -14.44
N CYS A 135 22.16 -19.21 -15.59
CA CYS A 135 22.70 -19.61 -16.90
C CYS A 135 23.96 -18.84 -17.29
N GLY A 136 24.30 -17.75 -16.60
CA GLY A 136 25.42 -16.86 -16.98
C GLY A 136 25.14 -15.94 -18.15
N ASP A 137 23.90 -15.89 -18.64
CA ASP A 137 23.48 -15.15 -19.85
C ASP A 137 22.89 -13.75 -19.52
N ALA A 138 22.99 -13.30 -18.28
CA ALA A 138 22.45 -12.02 -17.86
C ALA A 138 23.04 -10.86 -18.67
N CYS A 139 22.21 -10.21 -19.47
CA CYS A 139 22.56 -8.99 -20.18
C CYS A 139 22.82 -7.88 -19.16
N GLN A 140 24.08 -7.42 -19.08
CA GLN A 140 24.47 -6.41 -18.10
C GLN A 140 24.40 -5.01 -18.74
N PRO A 141 23.61 -4.08 -18.20
CA PRO A 141 23.61 -2.72 -18.66
C PRO A 141 25.00 -2.09 -18.41
N LYS A 142 25.46 -1.29 -19.37
CA LYS A 142 26.73 -0.57 -19.22
C LYS A 142 26.52 0.64 -18.32
N PRO A 143 27.26 0.78 -17.21
CA PRO A 143 27.16 1.96 -16.36
C PRO A 143 27.68 3.20 -17.09
N LYS A 144 27.05 4.34 -16.83
CA LYS A 144 27.42 5.64 -17.40
C LYS A 144 28.46 6.39 -16.58
N SER A 145 28.71 5.94 -15.34
CA SER A 145 29.70 6.53 -14.43
C SER A 145 30.23 5.47 -13.45
N ASP A 146 31.37 5.77 -12.82
CA ASP A 146 31.97 4.89 -11.79
C ASP A 146 31.03 4.72 -10.60
N ALA A 147 30.29 5.77 -10.21
CA ALA A 147 29.30 5.70 -9.14
C ALA A 147 28.15 4.73 -9.49
N GLU A 148 27.66 4.79 -10.73
CA GLU A 148 26.64 3.88 -11.22
C GLU A 148 27.16 2.44 -11.30
N ALA A 149 28.40 2.24 -11.72
CA ALA A 149 29.04 0.93 -11.76
C ALA A 149 29.07 0.28 -10.36
N ARG A 150 29.45 1.04 -9.34
CA ARG A 150 29.45 0.56 -7.93
C ARG A 150 28.07 0.22 -7.43
N VAL A 151 27.06 1.03 -7.74
CA VAL A 151 25.65 0.72 -7.39
C VAL A 151 25.20 -0.56 -8.07
N PHE A 152 25.52 -0.75 -9.34
CA PHE A 152 25.18 -1.99 -10.06
C PHE A 152 25.89 -3.22 -9.47
N GLU A 153 27.13 -3.11 -9.04
CA GLU A 153 27.83 -4.18 -8.33
C GLU A 153 27.14 -4.56 -7.02
N LEU A 154 26.71 -3.56 -6.24
CA LEU A 154 25.96 -3.79 -5.01
C LEU A 154 24.62 -4.48 -5.28
N LEU A 155 23.88 -4.04 -6.27
CA LEU A 155 22.60 -4.64 -6.64
C LEU A 155 22.77 -6.09 -7.13
N ARG A 156 23.82 -6.40 -7.89
CA ARG A 156 24.13 -7.76 -8.32
C ARG A 156 24.54 -8.66 -7.15
N ALA A 157 25.37 -8.14 -6.25
CA ALA A 157 25.76 -8.86 -5.04
C ALA A 157 24.54 -9.13 -4.13
N TYR A 158 23.62 -8.17 -4.06
CA TYR A 158 22.34 -8.32 -3.39
C TYR A 158 21.48 -9.43 -4.01
N ALA A 159 21.31 -9.42 -5.33
CA ALA A 159 20.57 -10.45 -6.06
C ALA A 159 21.16 -11.86 -5.79
N GLY A 160 22.49 -12.02 -5.87
CA GLY A 160 23.14 -13.27 -5.50
C GLY A 160 22.99 -13.62 -4.01
N GLY A 161 22.80 -12.63 -3.16
CA GLY A 161 22.47 -12.81 -1.73
C GLY A 161 21.06 -13.34 -1.51
N LEU A 162 20.09 -12.91 -2.31
CA LEU A 162 18.73 -13.42 -2.33
C LEU A 162 18.68 -14.87 -2.81
N ASP A 163 19.35 -15.17 -3.93
CA ASP A 163 19.39 -16.53 -4.51
C ASP A 163 19.94 -17.56 -3.49
N ARG A 164 20.95 -17.19 -2.70
CA ARG A 164 21.51 -18.08 -1.65
C ARG A 164 20.57 -18.28 -0.46
N ARG A 165 19.53 -17.47 -0.32
CA ARG A 165 18.55 -17.53 0.79
C ARG A 165 17.18 -17.99 0.35
N ASP A 166 17.06 -18.45 -0.88
CA ASP A 166 15.76 -18.79 -1.50
C ASP A 166 14.73 -17.68 -1.37
N MET A 167 15.17 -16.45 -1.66
CA MET A 167 14.34 -15.25 -1.62
C MET A 167 14.24 -14.61 -3.00
N VAL A 168 13.18 -13.83 -3.21
CA VAL A 168 12.91 -13.12 -4.47
C VAL A 168 12.37 -11.72 -4.22
N GLU A 169 12.77 -10.78 -5.05
CA GLU A 169 12.14 -9.44 -5.09
C GLU A 169 10.80 -9.48 -5.84
N PRO A 170 9.80 -8.68 -5.41
CA PRO A 170 8.53 -8.60 -6.11
C PRO A 170 8.63 -8.24 -7.59
N CYS A 171 9.58 -7.37 -7.98
CA CYS A 171 9.78 -7.01 -9.39
C CYS A 171 10.30 -8.21 -10.21
N GLU A 172 11.23 -8.98 -9.68
CA GLU A 172 11.73 -10.20 -10.32
C GLU A 172 10.65 -11.28 -10.39
N ALA A 173 9.88 -11.45 -9.31
CA ALA A 173 8.74 -12.37 -9.31
C ALA A 173 7.68 -11.97 -10.33
N ALA A 174 7.44 -10.67 -10.55
CA ALA A 174 6.50 -10.20 -11.55
C ALA A 174 6.94 -10.60 -12.99
N ASP A 175 8.22 -10.44 -13.32
CA ASP A 175 8.76 -10.83 -14.63
C ASP A 175 8.69 -12.35 -14.83
N MET A 176 8.99 -13.15 -13.81
CA MET A 176 8.84 -14.59 -13.85
C MET A 176 7.38 -15.01 -14.02
N MET A 177 6.47 -14.35 -13.31
CA MET A 177 5.04 -14.65 -13.46
C MET A 177 4.51 -14.21 -14.82
N ALA A 178 4.95 -13.10 -15.37
CA ALA A 178 4.61 -12.69 -16.72
C ALA A 178 5.03 -13.76 -17.76
N SER A 179 6.23 -14.31 -17.62
CA SER A 179 6.70 -15.42 -18.46
C SER A 179 5.85 -16.68 -18.28
N ALA A 180 5.54 -17.06 -17.04
CA ALA A 180 4.71 -18.23 -16.74
C ALA A 180 3.26 -18.06 -17.27
N LEU A 181 2.70 -16.84 -17.18
CA LEU A 181 1.37 -16.52 -17.72
C LEU A 181 1.36 -16.52 -19.26
N ALA A 182 2.47 -16.19 -19.92
CA ALA A 182 2.60 -16.31 -21.37
C ALA A 182 2.58 -17.77 -21.83
N ASP A 183 3.12 -18.69 -21.04
CA ASP A 183 3.10 -20.13 -21.35
C ASP A 183 1.74 -20.77 -21.03
N SER A 184 1.11 -20.37 -19.91
CA SER A 184 -0.16 -20.95 -19.45
C SER A 184 -0.96 -19.95 -18.63
N LEU A 185 -2.17 -19.64 -19.09
CA LEU A 185 -3.07 -18.70 -18.40
C LEU A 185 -4.06 -19.45 -17.50
N PRO A 186 -3.88 -19.44 -16.17
CA PRO A 186 -4.79 -20.08 -15.23
C PRO A 186 -6.16 -19.39 -15.24
N ALA A 187 -7.21 -20.12 -14.90
CA ALA A 187 -8.58 -19.58 -14.89
C ALA A 187 -8.76 -18.35 -14.00
N CYS A 188 -8.00 -18.26 -12.89
CA CYS A 188 -8.03 -17.13 -11.96
C CYS A 188 -7.32 -15.86 -12.49
N ALA A 189 -6.69 -15.91 -13.66
CA ALA A 189 -6.03 -14.77 -14.29
C ALA A 189 -6.59 -14.40 -15.67
N ARG A 190 -7.66 -15.09 -16.13
CA ARG A 190 -8.22 -14.88 -17.49
C ARG A 190 -8.94 -13.55 -17.66
N ALA A 191 -9.46 -12.98 -16.61
CA ALA A 191 -10.15 -11.69 -16.65
C ALA A 191 -9.64 -10.80 -15.51
N VAL A 192 -9.09 -9.66 -15.86
CA VAL A 192 -8.53 -8.70 -14.90
C VAL A 192 -9.19 -7.33 -15.10
N PHE A 193 -9.74 -6.81 -14.02
CA PHE A 193 -10.42 -5.54 -13.96
C PHE A 193 -9.62 -4.60 -13.04
N VAL A 194 -9.04 -3.55 -13.59
CA VAL A 194 -8.14 -2.63 -12.88
C VAL A 194 -8.87 -1.32 -12.62
N ARG A 195 -8.96 -0.89 -11.37
CA ARG A 195 -9.66 0.32 -10.96
C ARG A 195 -8.85 1.14 -9.97
N GLY A 196 -8.86 2.47 -10.11
CA GLY A 196 -8.28 3.40 -9.15
C GLY A 196 -6.75 3.40 -9.07
N ILE A 197 -6.05 2.63 -9.91
CA ILE A 197 -4.59 2.60 -9.93
C ILE A 197 -4.07 3.83 -10.64
N THR A 198 -3.29 4.66 -9.92
CA THR A 198 -2.72 5.91 -10.40
C THR A 198 -1.27 5.78 -10.89
N SER A 199 -0.63 4.64 -10.64
CA SER A 199 0.76 4.37 -11.03
C SER A 199 0.92 2.91 -11.41
N PHE A 200 1.25 2.66 -12.65
CA PHE A 200 1.51 1.32 -13.18
C PHE A 200 3.00 1.04 -13.12
N THR A 201 3.39 0.11 -12.25
CA THR A 201 4.77 -0.36 -12.19
C THR A 201 5.09 -1.22 -13.41
N HIS A 202 6.39 -1.32 -13.76
CA HIS A 202 6.85 -2.21 -14.84
C HIS A 202 6.30 -3.62 -14.67
N GLY A 203 6.44 -4.23 -13.50
CA GLY A 203 5.96 -5.59 -13.24
C GLY A 203 4.44 -5.75 -13.37
N LEU A 204 3.64 -4.75 -12.99
CA LEU A 204 2.19 -4.80 -13.22
C LEU A 204 1.86 -4.76 -14.73
N LEU A 205 2.54 -3.90 -15.49
CA LEU A 205 2.37 -3.84 -16.95
C LEU A 205 2.78 -5.14 -17.63
N GLU A 206 3.88 -5.78 -17.22
CA GLU A 206 4.30 -7.09 -17.75
C GLU A 206 3.24 -8.17 -17.47
N LEU A 207 2.69 -8.23 -16.25
CA LEU A 207 1.64 -9.19 -15.90
C LEU A 207 0.36 -8.97 -16.71
N LEU A 208 -0.12 -7.73 -16.81
CA LEU A 208 -1.33 -7.42 -17.60
C LEU A 208 -1.12 -7.70 -19.09
N SER A 209 0.07 -7.40 -19.61
CA SER A 209 0.43 -7.69 -21.00
C SER A 209 0.48 -9.19 -21.27
N ALA A 210 1.06 -9.98 -20.37
CA ALA A 210 1.10 -11.44 -20.49
C ALA A 210 -0.29 -12.06 -20.48
N VAL A 211 -1.19 -11.55 -19.61
CA VAL A 211 -2.60 -11.97 -19.61
C VAL A 211 -3.25 -11.68 -20.95
N ALA A 212 -3.12 -10.47 -21.49
CA ALA A 212 -3.76 -10.07 -22.75
C ALA A 212 -3.19 -10.83 -23.94
N ASN A 213 -1.87 -11.00 -24.03
CA ASN A 213 -1.20 -11.73 -25.11
C ASN A 213 -1.54 -13.22 -25.12
N ASN A 214 -1.83 -13.81 -23.96
CA ASN A 214 -2.25 -15.21 -23.85
C ASN A 214 -3.79 -15.41 -23.87
N GLY A 215 -4.52 -14.49 -24.48
CA GLY A 215 -5.96 -14.61 -24.71
C GLY A 215 -6.85 -14.29 -23.51
N GLY A 216 -6.30 -13.78 -22.43
CA GLY A 216 -7.07 -13.21 -21.32
C GLY A 216 -7.63 -11.82 -21.66
N GLU A 217 -8.52 -11.34 -20.84
CA GLU A 217 -9.16 -10.05 -21.01
C GLU A 217 -8.76 -9.11 -19.89
N VAL A 218 -8.26 -7.93 -20.27
CA VAL A 218 -7.84 -6.89 -19.34
C VAL A 218 -8.67 -5.64 -19.56
N VAL A 219 -9.30 -5.17 -18.52
CA VAL A 219 -10.07 -3.91 -18.50
C VAL A 219 -9.41 -2.95 -17.52
N VAL A 220 -9.05 -1.77 -17.98
CA VAL A 220 -8.46 -0.72 -17.15
C VAL A 220 -9.42 0.46 -17.09
N LEU A 221 -9.84 0.83 -15.89
CA LEU A 221 -10.63 2.01 -15.64
C LEU A 221 -9.75 3.16 -15.17
N LEU A 222 -9.76 4.23 -15.92
CA LEU A 222 -9.09 5.48 -15.57
C LEU A 222 -10.15 6.50 -15.13
N ALA A 223 -9.90 7.16 -14.02
CA ALA A 223 -10.67 8.33 -13.66
C ALA A 223 -10.49 9.44 -14.71
N ARG A 224 -11.45 10.32 -14.84
CA ARG A 224 -11.40 11.43 -15.81
C ARG A 224 -10.15 12.30 -15.60
N GLU A 225 -9.76 12.51 -14.35
CA GLU A 225 -8.56 13.25 -13.96
C GLU A 225 -7.27 12.54 -14.41
N GLN A 226 -7.36 11.24 -14.65
CA GLN A 226 -6.26 10.38 -15.11
C GLN A 226 -6.26 10.19 -16.64
N ALA A 227 -7.10 10.90 -17.37
CA ALA A 227 -7.23 10.75 -18.82
C ALA A 227 -5.89 10.96 -19.57
N ALA A 228 -4.99 11.78 -19.04
CA ALA A 228 -3.65 11.96 -19.57
C ALA A 228 -2.80 10.67 -19.52
N MET A 229 -3.02 9.80 -18.53
CA MET A 229 -2.31 8.51 -18.42
C MET A 229 -2.71 7.52 -19.53
N ARG A 230 -3.81 7.74 -20.22
CA ARG A 230 -4.29 6.85 -21.29
C ARG A 230 -3.26 6.70 -22.41
N GLU A 231 -2.64 7.80 -22.82
CA GLU A 231 -1.64 7.79 -23.89
C GLU A 231 -0.36 7.07 -23.43
N ASP A 232 0.09 7.31 -22.22
CA ASP A 232 1.26 6.63 -21.63
C ASP A 232 1.02 5.12 -21.49
N LEU A 233 -0.18 4.72 -21.05
CA LEU A 233 -0.55 3.31 -20.94
C LEU A 233 -0.67 2.65 -22.31
N ALA A 234 -1.27 3.35 -23.29
CA ALA A 234 -1.37 2.88 -24.66
C ALA A 234 0.02 2.62 -25.26
N ALA A 235 0.94 3.59 -25.10
CA ALA A 235 2.32 3.43 -25.53
C ALA A 235 3.03 2.29 -24.77
N ALA A 236 2.79 2.13 -23.49
CA ALA A 236 3.36 1.06 -22.68
C ALA A 236 2.89 -0.33 -23.11
N PHE A 237 1.63 -0.48 -23.53
CA PHE A 237 1.08 -1.74 -24.07
C PHE A 237 1.56 -2.00 -25.50
N ASP A 238 1.64 -0.95 -26.33
CA ASP A 238 2.13 -1.07 -27.71
C ASP A 238 3.57 -1.59 -27.77
N VAL A 239 4.47 -1.07 -26.94
CA VAL A 239 5.86 -1.56 -26.81
C VAL A 239 5.91 -3.04 -26.44
N ARG A 240 4.89 -3.57 -25.77
CA ARG A 240 4.75 -4.98 -25.36
C ARG A 240 3.97 -5.83 -26.37
N GLY A 241 3.67 -5.27 -27.54
CA GLY A 241 2.92 -5.96 -28.59
C GLY A 241 1.47 -6.26 -28.24
N VAL A 242 0.88 -5.52 -27.30
CA VAL A 242 -0.50 -5.71 -26.86
C VAL A 242 -1.42 -4.72 -27.59
N LEU A 243 -2.43 -5.24 -28.27
CA LEU A 243 -3.48 -4.41 -28.84
C LEU A 243 -4.34 -3.78 -27.73
N PHE A 244 -4.70 -2.54 -27.89
CA PHE A 244 -5.58 -1.86 -26.93
C PHE A 244 -6.73 -1.14 -27.65
N GLU A 245 -7.83 -0.99 -26.94
CA GLU A 245 -8.99 -0.20 -27.34
C GLU A 245 -9.29 0.80 -26.22
N ALA A 246 -9.50 2.06 -26.59
CA ALA A 246 -9.84 3.11 -25.62
C ALA A 246 -11.23 3.66 -25.94
N ALA A 247 -12.12 3.68 -24.94
CA ALA A 247 -13.48 4.20 -25.08
C ALA A 247 -13.95 4.89 -23.79
N PRO A 248 -14.91 5.83 -23.89
CA PRO A 248 -15.61 6.29 -22.72
C PRO A 248 -16.55 5.19 -22.18
N LEU A 249 -16.67 5.08 -20.87
CA LEU A 249 -17.62 4.17 -20.23
C LEU A 249 -18.88 4.95 -19.83
N GLY A 250 -20.03 4.57 -20.41
CA GLY A 250 -21.32 5.20 -20.14
C GLY A 250 -21.67 6.34 -21.10
N LYS A 251 -22.97 6.63 -21.20
CA LYS A 251 -23.51 7.68 -22.10
C LYS A 251 -23.19 9.11 -21.63
N ASP A 252 -22.85 9.28 -20.35
CA ASP A 252 -22.59 10.59 -19.73
C ASP A 252 -21.14 11.04 -19.80
N VAL A 253 -20.27 10.24 -20.43
CA VAL A 253 -18.91 10.66 -20.76
C VAL A 253 -18.90 11.40 -22.12
N ALA A 254 -19.95 12.19 -22.41
CA ALA A 254 -19.86 13.21 -23.42
C ALA A 254 -18.68 14.12 -23.07
N ALA A 255 -17.95 14.56 -24.12
CA ALA A 255 -16.84 15.51 -24.01
C ALA A 255 -17.16 16.60 -22.98
N PRO A 256 -16.19 17.07 -22.22
CA PRO A 256 -16.45 18.03 -21.18
C PRO A 256 -17.33 19.14 -21.76
N GLN A 257 -18.63 19.07 -21.54
CA GLN A 257 -19.38 20.30 -21.49
C GLN A 257 -18.57 21.11 -20.49
N ALA A 258 -17.98 22.20 -21.00
CA ALA A 258 -17.24 23.15 -20.18
C ALA A 258 -18.01 23.22 -18.88
N ALA A 259 -17.39 22.70 -17.82
CA ALA A 259 -18.07 22.52 -16.53
C ALA A 259 -18.82 23.81 -16.35
N SER A 260 -20.15 23.69 -16.22
CA SER A 260 -21.01 24.87 -16.15
C SER A 260 -20.30 25.79 -15.18
N GLU A 261 -20.19 27.06 -15.48
CA GLU A 261 -19.42 28.08 -14.73
C GLU A 261 -19.75 28.18 -13.23
N SER A 262 -20.53 27.25 -12.73
CA SER A 262 -20.84 26.96 -11.34
C SER A 262 -19.87 25.99 -10.67
N ALA A 263 -18.69 25.69 -11.21
CA ALA A 263 -17.63 25.10 -10.39
C ALA A 263 -17.29 26.14 -9.32
N ALA A 264 -17.75 25.87 -8.10
CA ALA A 264 -17.48 26.73 -6.97
C ALA A 264 -15.98 27.02 -6.94
N GLN A 265 -15.61 28.29 -7.09
CA GLN A 265 -14.18 28.65 -7.06
C GLN A 265 -13.59 28.18 -5.72
N PRO A 266 -12.40 27.58 -5.73
CA PRO A 266 -11.77 27.16 -4.51
C PRO A 266 -11.59 28.38 -3.59
N THR A 267 -12.07 28.25 -2.34
CA THR A 267 -11.87 29.30 -1.34
C THR A 267 -10.58 29.04 -0.63
N PHE A 268 -9.67 30.01 -0.67
CA PHE A 268 -8.42 29.97 0.05
C PHE A 268 -8.59 30.68 1.40
N VAL A 269 -8.25 30.00 2.48
CA VAL A 269 -8.31 30.56 3.84
C VAL A 269 -6.88 30.63 4.38
N GLU A 270 -6.38 31.84 4.61
CA GLU A 270 -5.12 32.05 5.28
C GLU A 270 -5.33 32.00 6.79
N VAL A 271 -4.49 31.23 7.49
CA VAL A 271 -4.61 31.02 8.94
C VAL A 271 -3.30 31.29 9.67
N ALA A 272 -3.38 31.95 10.79
CA ALA A 272 -2.24 32.35 11.63
C ALA A 272 -1.84 31.21 12.61
N GLY A 273 -1.21 30.16 12.08
CA GLY A 273 -0.63 29.08 12.87
C GLY A 273 -1.52 27.85 13.10
N PRO A 274 -1.00 26.82 13.80
CA PRO A 274 -1.64 25.52 13.91
C PRO A 274 -3.01 25.54 14.62
N HIS A 275 -3.16 26.32 15.67
CA HIS A 275 -4.42 26.42 16.40
C HIS A 275 -5.52 27.08 15.57
N ALA A 276 -5.19 28.18 14.88
CA ALA A 276 -6.12 28.85 13.98
C ALA A 276 -6.51 27.93 12.81
N ARG A 277 -5.58 27.12 12.31
CA ARG A 277 -5.84 26.11 11.29
C ARG A 277 -6.91 25.09 11.73
N ALA A 278 -6.76 24.53 12.93
CA ALA A 278 -7.73 23.58 13.45
C ALA A 278 -9.13 24.19 13.61
N HIS A 279 -9.23 25.46 14.04
CA HIS A 279 -10.51 26.18 14.08
C HIS A 279 -11.08 26.40 12.68
N ALA A 280 -10.27 26.87 11.73
CA ALA A 280 -10.74 27.10 10.36
C ALA A 280 -11.28 25.83 9.68
N TYR A 281 -10.63 24.67 9.90
CA TYR A 281 -11.17 23.39 9.41
C TYR A 281 -12.52 23.04 10.01
N VAL A 282 -12.65 23.17 11.33
CA VAL A 282 -13.90 22.85 12.03
C VAL A 282 -15.04 23.78 11.58
N ASP A 283 -14.76 25.08 11.45
CA ASP A 283 -15.73 26.08 11.01
C ASP A 283 -16.14 25.86 9.54
N ALA A 284 -15.21 25.49 8.67
CA ALA A 284 -15.49 25.16 7.28
C ALA A 284 -16.36 23.90 7.15
N ILE A 285 -16.03 22.82 7.91
CA ILE A 285 -16.80 21.59 7.94
C ILE A 285 -18.23 21.86 8.43
N GLU A 286 -18.38 22.59 9.53
CA GLU A 286 -19.68 22.95 10.09
C GLU A 286 -20.52 23.77 9.08
N SER A 287 -19.88 24.74 8.42
CA SER A 287 -20.55 25.54 7.38
C SER A 287 -21.02 24.68 6.20
N LEU A 288 -20.20 23.73 5.75
CA LEU A 288 -20.58 22.80 4.68
C LEU A 288 -21.74 21.90 5.08
N VAL A 289 -21.71 21.33 6.29
CA VAL A 289 -22.79 20.48 6.81
C VAL A 289 -24.09 21.28 6.86
N LYS A 290 -24.10 22.48 7.42
CA LYS A 290 -25.28 23.35 7.48
C LYS A 290 -25.81 23.73 6.10
N THR A 291 -24.92 24.10 5.17
CA THR A 291 -25.33 24.45 3.81
C THR A 291 -25.98 23.26 3.10
N CYS A 292 -25.50 22.05 3.31
CA CYS A 292 -26.10 20.86 2.74
C CYS A 292 -27.43 20.49 3.41
N GLU A 293 -27.55 20.70 4.71
CA GLU A 293 -28.83 20.50 5.44
C GLU A 293 -29.90 21.50 5.00
N ASP A 294 -29.53 22.77 4.83
CA ASP A 294 -30.44 23.83 4.37
C ASP A 294 -30.85 23.67 2.90
N ALA A 295 -30.00 23.07 2.08
CA ALA A 295 -30.28 22.80 0.68
C ALA A 295 -31.16 21.57 0.44
N ALA A 296 -31.45 20.78 1.47
CA ALA A 296 -32.33 19.63 1.38
C ALA A 296 -33.76 20.14 1.10
N PRO A 297 -34.44 19.67 0.02
CA PRO A 297 -35.78 20.18 -0.35
C PRO A 297 -36.80 19.86 0.75
N HIS A 298 -37.37 20.88 1.34
CA HIS A 298 -38.52 20.79 2.23
C HIS A 298 -39.80 20.54 1.40
N GLY A 299 -39.97 19.33 0.87
CA GLY A 299 -41.16 19.00 0.11
C GLY A 299 -41.26 17.50 -0.20
N GLU A 300 -42.36 16.94 0.25
CA GLU A 300 -43.03 15.66 -0.06
C GLU A 300 -42.18 14.50 -0.62
N ALA A 301 -42.00 13.46 0.22
CA ALA A 301 -41.84 12.06 -0.15
C ALA A 301 -40.65 11.69 -1.08
N VAL A 302 -39.49 12.30 -0.89
CA VAL A 302 -38.24 11.72 -1.37
C VAL A 302 -37.61 10.96 -0.20
N ALA A 303 -37.12 9.73 -0.46
CA ALA A 303 -36.45 8.90 0.53
C ALA A 303 -35.43 9.75 1.32
N PRO A 304 -35.28 9.52 2.65
CA PRO A 304 -34.45 10.37 3.47
C PRO A 304 -33.05 10.46 2.84
N ALA A 305 -32.69 11.67 2.45
CA ALA A 305 -31.33 11.95 2.00
C ALA A 305 -30.40 11.40 3.07
N GLY A 306 -29.47 10.51 2.68
CA GLY A 306 -28.50 9.91 3.62
C GLY A 306 -27.75 11.00 4.39
N PRO A 307 -27.08 10.66 5.47
CA PRO A 307 -26.35 11.65 6.28
C PRO A 307 -25.36 12.42 5.41
N VAL A 308 -25.32 13.74 5.59
CA VAL A 308 -24.35 14.61 4.91
C VAL A 308 -22.94 14.13 5.27
N ARG A 309 -22.12 13.89 4.26
CA ARG A 309 -20.73 13.45 4.41
C ARG A 309 -19.77 14.50 3.86
N VAL A 310 -18.82 14.92 4.66
CA VAL A 310 -17.74 15.83 4.26
C VAL A 310 -16.44 15.05 4.25
N LEU A 311 -15.77 15.01 3.10
CA LEU A 311 -14.47 14.37 2.95
C LEU A 311 -13.34 15.40 3.16
N VAL A 312 -12.50 15.16 4.16
CA VAL A 312 -11.28 15.97 4.38
C VAL A 312 -10.08 15.20 3.82
N VAL A 313 -9.45 15.77 2.79
CA VAL A 313 -8.27 15.17 2.15
C VAL A 313 -7.00 15.90 2.60
N SER A 314 -6.05 15.15 3.16
CA SER A 314 -4.76 15.70 3.57
C SER A 314 -3.68 14.62 3.54
N ALA A 315 -2.45 15.01 3.16
CA ALA A 315 -1.27 14.16 3.29
C ALA A 315 -0.92 13.83 4.76
N ARG A 316 -1.53 14.53 5.73
CA ARG A 316 -1.35 14.35 7.18
C ARG A 316 -2.69 14.13 7.88
N ALA A 317 -3.62 13.44 7.24
CA ALA A 317 -4.97 13.24 7.75
C ALA A 317 -5.03 12.73 9.20
N PRO A 318 -4.25 11.74 9.65
CA PRO A 318 -4.29 11.26 11.03
C PRO A 318 -3.90 12.33 12.06
N GLN A 319 -2.84 13.10 11.76
CA GLN A 319 -2.40 14.18 12.67
C GLN A 319 -3.45 15.30 12.75
N LEU A 320 -4.01 15.69 11.61
CA LEU A 320 -5.10 16.66 11.56
C LEU A 320 -6.33 16.16 12.32
N PHE A 321 -6.68 14.89 12.16
CA PHE A 321 -7.80 14.28 12.86
C PHE A 321 -7.65 14.41 14.37
N GLY A 322 -6.47 14.12 14.92
CA GLY A 322 -6.16 14.32 16.34
C GLY A 322 -6.34 15.78 16.81
N GLU A 323 -6.08 16.76 15.92
CA GLU A 323 -6.22 18.19 16.24
C GLU A 323 -7.69 18.65 16.30
N PHE A 324 -8.59 18.10 15.49
CA PHE A 324 -9.95 18.63 15.35
C PHE A 324 -11.08 17.66 15.75
N ALA A 325 -10.82 16.36 15.90
CA ALA A 325 -11.87 15.37 16.23
C ALA A 325 -12.66 15.73 17.50
N ALA A 326 -11.98 16.11 18.57
CA ALA A 326 -12.62 16.54 19.82
C ALA A 326 -13.50 17.79 19.64
N ARG A 327 -13.09 18.70 18.75
CA ARG A 327 -13.84 19.94 18.46
C ARG A 327 -15.07 19.68 17.60
N LEU A 328 -14.98 18.74 16.65
CA LEU A 328 -16.13 18.29 15.85
C LEU A 328 -17.14 17.56 16.75
N ALA A 329 -16.67 16.69 17.64
CA ALA A 329 -17.53 16.01 18.60
C ALA A 329 -18.25 16.98 19.53
N ALA A 330 -17.61 18.09 19.97
CA ALA A 330 -18.27 19.16 20.75
C ALA A 330 -19.36 19.91 19.95
N ARG A 331 -19.36 19.81 18.63
CA ARG A 331 -20.39 20.35 17.72
C ARG A 331 -21.36 19.28 17.22
N HIS A 332 -21.35 18.10 17.81
CA HIS A 332 -22.18 16.94 17.44
C HIS A 332 -21.95 16.42 16.01
N ILE A 333 -20.77 16.69 15.44
CA ILE A 333 -20.36 16.18 14.14
C ILE A 333 -19.49 14.94 14.39
N ALA A 334 -19.98 13.78 13.93
CA ALA A 334 -19.21 12.54 13.96
C ALA A 334 -18.08 12.63 12.93
N ALA A 335 -16.87 12.23 13.33
CA ALA A 335 -15.70 12.23 12.46
C ALA A 335 -14.98 10.90 12.59
N GLU A 336 -14.55 10.34 11.45
CA GLU A 336 -13.83 9.10 11.36
C GLU A 336 -12.57 9.30 10.51
N THR A 337 -11.52 8.56 10.81
CA THR A 337 -10.32 8.48 9.98
C THR A 337 -9.87 7.04 9.87
N THR A 338 -9.35 6.68 8.71
CA THR A 338 -8.67 5.39 8.51
C THR A 338 -7.17 5.62 8.60
N GLU A 339 -6.54 5.03 9.61
CA GLU A 339 -5.11 5.10 9.81
C GLU A 339 -4.52 3.70 9.91
N PHE A 340 -3.48 3.45 9.13
CA PHE A 340 -2.65 2.26 9.30
C PHE A 340 -1.50 2.59 10.25
N THR A 341 -1.63 2.15 11.49
CA THR A 341 -0.56 2.28 12.47
C THR A 341 0.40 1.13 12.34
N ALA A 342 1.70 1.39 12.23
CA ALA A 342 2.70 0.33 12.26
C ALA A 342 2.54 -0.50 13.54
N PHE A 343 2.69 -1.83 13.46
CA PHE A 343 2.54 -2.71 14.64
C PHE A 343 3.37 -2.22 15.83
N SER A 344 4.62 -1.78 15.60
CA SER A 344 5.50 -1.22 16.63
C SER A 344 4.95 0.04 17.33
N GLN A 345 4.03 0.76 16.71
CA GLN A 345 3.37 1.95 17.28
C GLN A 345 2.04 1.62 17.97
N SER A 346 1.48 0.46 17.71
CA SER A 346 0.29 -0.03 18.41
C SER A 346 0.59 -0.32 19.88
N ILE A 347 -0.43 -0.38 20.73
CA ILE A 347 -0.26 -0.77 22.15
C ILE A 347 0.39 -2.15 22.23
N ALA A 348 -0.09 -3.11 21.44
CA ALA A 348 0.45 -4.46 21.39
C ALA A 348 1.91 -4.47 20.93
N GLY A 349 2.25 -3.76 19.87
CA GLY A 349 3.61 -3.70 19.33
C GLY A 349 4.61 -3.06 20.29
N ARG A 350 4.23 -1.96 20.95
CA ARG A 350 5.09 -1.32 21.97
C ARG A 350 5.36 -2.25 23.14
N GLN A 351 4.33 -2.93 23.64
CA GLN A 351 4.47 -3.90 24.73
C GLN A 351 5.33 -5.09 24.33
N PHE A 352 5.14 -5.61 23.12
CA PHE A 352 5.96 -6.70 22.58
C PHE A 352 7.43 -6.28 22.45
N THR A 353 7.70 -5.09 21.94
CA THR A 353 9.07 -4.55 21.81
C THR A 353 9.70 -4.33 23.20
N ALA A 354 8.94 -3.83 24.16
CA ALA A 354 9.42 -3.65 25.53
C ALA A 354 9.78 -5.00 26.19
N LEU A 355 8.95 -6.04 26.03
CA LEU A 355 9.28 -7.38 26.51
C LEU A 355 10.50 -7.99 25.83
N ALA A 356 10.65 -7.82 24.51
CA ALA A 356 11.83 -8.29 23.80
C ALA A 356 13.11 -7.61 24.34
N GLY A 357 13.09 -6.30 24.55
CA GLY A 357 14.19 -5.56 25.17
C GLY A 357 14.48 -5.99 26.62
N LEU A 358 13.45 -6.35 27.38
CA LEU A 358 13.61 -6.93 28.72
C LEU A 358 14.33 -8.27 28.67
N ILE A 359 13.93 -9.18 27.76
CA ILE A 359 14.55 -10.49 27.59
C ILE A 359 16.04 -10.35 27.22
N GLU A 360 16.36 -9.44 26.30
CA GLU A 360 17.77 -9.15 25.92
C GLU A 360 18.59 -8.68 27.14
N ARG A 361 18.05 -7.79 27.96
CA ARG A 361 18.73 -7.33 29.19
C ARG A 361 18.87 -8.46 30.22
N MET A 362 17.88 -9.31 30.38
CA MET A 362 17.96 -10.47 31.24
C MET A 362 19.07 -11.40 30.79
N LYS A 363 19.14 -11.69 29.50
CA LYS A 363 20.20 -12.49 28.91
C LYS A 363 21.59 -11.88 29.13
N ALA A 364 21.76 -10.57 28.88
CA ALA A 364 23.01 -9.86 29.13
C ALA A 364 23.44 -9.90 30.62
N ALA A 365 22.47 -9.84 31.55
CA ALA A 365 22.74 -9.98 32.98
C ALA A 365 23.16 -11.40 33.37
N ASP A 366 22.57 -12.41 32.76
CA ASP A 366 22.95 -13.81 33.00
C ASP A 366 24.32 -14.16 32.42
N GLU A 367 24.67 -13.55 31.29
CA GLU A 367 26.01 -13.66 30.67
C GLU A 367 27.07 -12.82 31.39
N GLY A 368 26.70 -12.08 32.44
CA GLY A 368 27.62 -11.22 33.21
C GLY A 368 28.08 -9.94 32.52
N THR A 369 27.44 -9.59 31.37
CA THR A 369 27.73 -8.38 30.60
C THR A 369 26.96 -7.15 31.07
N ALA A 370 25.94 -7.33 31.93
CA ALA A 370 25.16 -6.27 32.55
C ALA A 370 24.92 -6.52 34.02
N SER A 371 24.73 -5.45 34.82
CA SER A 371 24.40 -5.55 36.23
C SER A 371 22.97 -6.01 36.46
N LYS A 372 22.80 -7.08 37.26
CA LYS A 372 21.46 -7.57 37.62
C LYS A 372 20.65 -6.59 38.45
N THR A 373 21.29 -5.65 39.13
CA THR A 373 20.61 -4.69 40.01
C THR A 373 20.04 -3.48 39.23
N GLU A 374 20.49 -3.24 38.02
CA GLU A 374 20.06 -2.10 37.21
C GLU A 374 18.74 -2.33 36.49
N TRP A 375 18.39 -3.58 36.20
CA TRP A 375 17.20 -3.89 35.40
C TRP A 375 16.01 -4.42 36.20
N TRP A 376 16.16 -4.75 37.49
CA TRP A 376 15.08 -5.35 38.27
C TRP A 376 14.56 -4.45 39.40
N PRO A 377 13.24 -4.28 39.60
CA PRO A 377 12.19 -4.60 38.63
C PRO A 377 12.23 -3.64 37.43
N ALA A 378 12.18 -4.19 36.25
CA ALA A 378 12.23 -3.39 35.03
C ALA A 378 10.89 -2.63 34.84
N PRO A 379 10.92 -1.34 34.45
CA PRO A 379 9.70 -0.59 34.15
C PRO A 379 8.82 -1.31 33.10
N GLU A 380 9.44 -1.92 32.11
CA GLU A 380 8.75 -2.65 31.05
C GLU A 380 7.94 -3.84 31.56
N LEU A 381 8.40 -4.51 32.61
CA LEU A 381 7.63 -5.58 33.25
C LEU A 381 6.39 -5.04 33.95
N THR A 382 6.53 -3.92 34.64
CA THR A 382 5.39 -3.24 35.27
C THR A 382 4.40 -2.77 34.22
N ASP A 383 4.86 -2.14 33.14
CA ASP A 383 4.03 -1.66 32.04
C ASP A 383 3.30 -2.83 31.35
N TRP A 384 3.99 -3.97 31.17
CA TRP A 384 3.36 -5.16 30.64
C TRP A 384 2.22 -5.65 31.52
N ILE A 385 2.44 -5.76 32.85
CA ILE A 385 1.43 -6.29 33.78
C ILE A 385 0.20 -5.38 33.85
N TYR A 386 0.38 -4.07 33.72
CA TYR A 386 -0.72 -3.10 33.65
C TYR A 386 -1.40 -3.07 32.27
N SER A 387 -0.80 -3.68 31.24
CA SER A 387 -1.40 -3.69 29.92
C SER A 387 -2.58 -4.66 29.83
N PRO A 388 -3.59 -4.38 29.01
CA PRO A 388 -4.71 -5.30 28.79
C PRO A 388 -4.28 -6.64 28.17
N LEU A 389 -3.05 -6.73 27.66
CA LEU A 389 -2.50 -7.93 27.01
C LEU A 389 -1.94 -8.95 28.01
N SER A 390 -1.65 -8.54 29.24
CA SER A 390 -1.12 -9.44 30.26
C SER A 390 -2.16 -10.43 30.82
N GLY A 391 -3.45 -10.13 30.65
CA GLY A 391 -4.54 -10.87 31.28
C GLY A 391 -4.63 -10.70 32.81
N ALA A 392 -3.77 -9.89 33.41
CA ALA A 392 -3.82 -9.61 34.83
C ALA A 392 -4.95 -8.61 35.15
N ASP A 393 -5.69 -8.88 36.22
CA ASP A 393 -6.63 -7.87 36.73
C ASP A 393 -5.90 -6.72 37.44
N ALA A 394 -6.55 -5.56 37.50
CA ALA A 394 -5.95 -4.35 38.05
C ALA A 394 -5.50 -4.47 39.54
N ALA A 395 -6.12 -5.35 40.32
CA ALA A 395 -5.75 -5.55 41.71
C ALA A 395 -4.47 -6.40 41.82
N SER A 396 -4.37 -7.46 41.02
CA SER A 396 -3.17 -8.30 40.89
C SER A 396 -1.98 -7.48 40.38
N ALA A 397 -2.18 -6.66 39.35
CA ALA A 397 -1.15 -5.77 38.80
C ALA A 397 -0.61 -4.79 39.87
N ARG A 398 -1.49 -4.14 40.64
CA ARG A 398 -1.10 -3.25 41.74
C ARG A 398 -0.36 -3.98 42.86
N THR A 399 -0.81 -5.18 43.20
CA THR A 399 -0.17 -5.98 44.24
C THR A 399 1.24 -6.39 43.83
N PHE A 400 1.40 -6.82 42.57
CA PHE A 400 2.71 -7.14 42.00
C PHE A 400 3.64 -5.90 42.04
N ASP A 401 3.22 -4.76 41.51
CA ASP A 401 4.02 -3.53 41.48
C ASP A 401 4.44 -3.09 42.88
N LYS A 402 3.50 -3.12 43.84
CA LYS A 402 3.78 -2.80 45.25
C LYS A 402 4.85 -3.74 45.84
N ASN A 403 4.72 -5.05 45.63
CA ASN A 403 5.66 -6.04 46.16
C ASN A 403 7.06 -5.87 45.54
N MET A 404 7.11 -5.57 44.23
CA MET A 404 8.38 -5.33 43.53
C MET A 404 9.09 -4.07 44.02
N ARG A 405 8.35 -2.98 44.25
CA ARG A 405 8.91 -1.75 44.81
C ARG A 405 9.40 -1.92 46.24
N LEU A 406 8.68 -2.70 47.06
CA LEU A 406 9.09 -3.02 48.42
C LEU A 406 10.33 -3.94 48.48
N SER A 407 10.51 -4.83 47.52
CA SER A 407 11.72 -5.66 47.42
C SER A 407 12.98 -4.88 47.06
N ARG A 408 12.83 -3.72 46.41
CA ARG A 408 13.92 -2.82 46.03
C ARG A 408 14.46 -1.98 47.18
N SER A 409 13.66 -1.82 48.24
CA SER A 409 14.02 -1.01 49.43
C SER A 409 14.72 -1.82 50.52
N LYS A 410 14.94 -3.11 50.30
CA LYS A 410 15.75 -3.99 51.14
C LYS A 410 17.05 -4.37 50.42
#